data_7362c364b6857cf96871c7bf2955602e
#
_entry.id   7362c364b6857cf96871c7bf2955602e
#
_cell.length_a   1.000
_cell.length_b   1.000
_cell.length_c   1.000
_cell.angle_alpha   90.00
_cell.angle_beta   90.00
_cell.angle_gamma   90.00
#
_symmetry.space_group_name_H-M   'P 1'
#
loop_
_entity.id
_entity.type
_entity.pdbx_description
1 polymer ?
#
loop_
_entity_poly.entity_id
_entity_poly.type
_entity_poly.pdbx_seq_one_letter_code
_entity_poly.pdbx_strand_id
1 'polypeptide(L)'
;MNIINSAAYEDLCDHVILTTNDLQQYLKNFQLYKKNCIIYCKTDFTKLLFEHLKFSNRKYILVTHHSDYSIDKNWFELKPKNIIKWFAINSAYEHSDLIRIPAGIWTSEGRAYYQSHHKIKWFIKNETKLQEKHKINDIVYCNWSDTNTKRKNVIEKLNVKYKWISKLSFKEYCEDMSQYKFVISPPGNGLDNHRT
;
A
#
# COMPACT_ATOMS: atom_id res chain seq x y z
N MET A 1 -7.91 1.24 18.35
CA MET A 1 -6.91 1.72 17.36
C MET A 1 -7.36 1.32 15.96
N ASN A 2 -7.49 2.28 15.06
CA ASN A 2 -7.82 1.99 13.66
C ASN A 2 -6.52 1.76 12.90
N ILE A 3 -6.29 0.54 12.46
CA ILE A 3 -5.09 0.19 11.69
C ILE A 3 -5.38 0.41 10.21
N ILE A 4 -4.55 1.24 9.59
CA ILE A 4 -4.63 1.51 8.15
C ILE A 4 -4.03 0.31 7.39
N ASN A 5 -4.81 -0.25 6.47
CA ASN A 5 -4.40 -1.30 5.55
C ASN A 5 -5.24 -1.25 4.28
N SER A 6 -4.90 -2.05 3.28
CA SER A 6 -5.65 -2.08 2.01
C SER A 6 -7.12 -2.41 2.18
N ALA A 7 -7.47 -3.36 3.06
CA ALA A 7 -8.85 -3.76 3.31
C ALA A 7 -9.69 -2.61 3.88
N ALA A 8 -9.10 -1.75 4.74
CA ALA A 8 -9.81 -0.58 5.25
C ALA A 8 -10.15 0.42 4.14
N TYR A 9 -9.32 0.53 3.11
CA TYR A 9 -9.63 1.35 1.94
C TYR A 9 -10.67 0.68 1.03
N GLU A 10 -10.59 -0.64 0.86
CA GLU A 10 -11.57 -1.42 0.08
C GLU A 10 -12.97 -1.29 0.65
N ASP A 11 -13.11 -1.37 1.99
CA ASP A 11 -14.40 -1.27 2.69
C ASP A 11 -15.08 0.11 2.53
N LEU A 12 -14.33 1.15 2.19
CA LEU A 12 -14.85 2.51 1.94
C LEU A 12 -15.34 2.71 0.50
N CYS A 13 -15.10 1.74 -0.39
CA CYS A 13 -15.35 1.88 -1.82
C CYS A 13 -16.61 1.14 -2.26
N ASP A 14 -17.32 1.73 -3.23
CA ASP A 14 -18.51 1.10 -3.84
C ASP A 14 -18.13 -0.08 -4.74
N HIS A 15 -16.93 -0.03 -5.34
CA HIS A 15 -16.42 -1.04 -6.27
C HIS A 15 -14.96 -1.32 -6.00
N VAL A 16 -14.60 -2.61 -6.03
CA VAL A 16 -13.24 -3.09 -5.79
C VAL A 16 -12.75 -3.87 -7.02
N ILE A 17 -11.63 -3.44 -7.60
CA ILE A 17 -11.02 -4.00 -8.82
C ILE A 17 -9.59 -4.43 -8.49
N LEU A 18 -9.40 -5.69 -8.17
CA LEU A 18 -8.09 -6.29 -7.81
C LEU A 18 -7.57 -7.25 -8.88
N THR A 19 -8.47 -7.79 -9.70
CA THR A 19 -8.14 -8.76 -10.73
C THR A 19 -8.68 -8.32 -12.10
N THR A 20 -8.16 -8.93 -13.15
CA THR A 20 -8.70 -8.73 -14.51
C THR A 20 -10.19 -9.10 -14.58
N ASN A 21 -10.62 -10.13 -13.86
CA ASN A 21 -12.02 -10.54 -13.83
C ASN A 21 -12.90 -9.46 -13.16
N ASP A 22 -12.45 -8.87 -12.05
CA ASP A 22 -13.18 -7.78 -11.40
C ASP A 22 -13.34 -6.59 -12.33
N LEU A 23 -12.28 -6.23 -13.07
CA LEU A 23 -12.31 -5.17 -14.06
C LEU A 23 -13.33 -5.49 -15.18
N GLN A 24 -13.29 -6.70 -15.73
CA GLN A 24 -14.24 -7.11 -16.77
C GLN A 24 -15.68 -7.06 -16.28
N GLN A 25 -15.95 -7.55 -15.06
CA GLN A 25 -17.28 -7.48 -14.46
C GLN A 25 -17.72 -6.04 -14.21
N TYR A 26 -16.82 -5.17 -13.73
CA TYR A 26 -17.10 -3.76 -13.55
C TYR A 26 -17.50 -3.10 -14.87
N LEU A 27 -16.71 -3.31 -15.92
CA LEU A 27 -16.95 -2.73 -17.23
C LEU A 27 -18.24 -3.24 -17.88
N LYS A 28 -18.55 -4.52 -17.74
CA LYS A 28 -19.80 -5.12 -18.25
C LYS A 28 -21.03 -4.50 -17.60
N ASN A 29 -20.96 -4.22 -16.30
CA ASN A 29 -22.09 -3.70 -15.53
C ASN A 29 -22.06 -2.16 -15.37
N PHE A 30 -21.14 -1.49 -16.04
CA PHE A 30 -20.83 -0.08 -15.87
C PHE A 30 -22.06 0.85 -15.94
N GLN A 31 -23.02 0.55 -16.81
CA GLN A 31 -24.25 1.34 -16.97
C GLN A 31 -25.21 1.25 -15.77
N LEU A 32 -25.11 0.19 -14.98
CA LEU A 32 -25.99 -0.08 -13.84
C LEU A 32 -25.56 0.65 -12.55
N TYR A 33 -24.36 1.19 -12.51
CA TYR A 33 -23.80 1.78 -11.29
C TYR A 33 -24.33 3.19 -11.04
N LYS A 34 -24.31 3.57 -9.74
CA LYS A 34 -24.79 4.86 -9.27
C LYS A 34 -23.94 6.02 -9.81
N LYS A 35 -24.49 7.23 -9.77
CA LYS A 35 -23.71 8.47 -9.94
C LYS A 35 -22.77 8.64 -8.75
N ASN A 36 -21.55 9.19 -9.01
CA ASN A 36 -20.57 9.50 -7.96
C ASN A 36 -20.14 8.27 -7.14
N CYS A 37 -19.46 7.34 -7.78
CA CYS A 37 -18.93 6.14 -7.13
C CYS A 37 -17.50 6.35 -6.65
N ILE A 38 -17.16 5.67 -5.55
CA ILE A 38 -15.78 5.49 -5.08
C ILE A 38 -15.30 4.14 -5.62
N ILE A 39 -14.21 4.15 -6.37
CA ILE A 39 -13.64 2.94 -6.99
C ILE A 39 -12.29 2.65 -6.36
N TYR A 40 -12.14 1.47 -5.78
CA TYR A 40 -10.83 0.92 -5.42
C TYR A 40 -10.28 0.13 -6.60
N CYS A 41 -9.05 0.41 -7.01
CA CYS A 41 -8.44 -0.23 -8.17
C CYS A 41 -6.98 -0.55 -7.92
N LYS A 42 -6.56 -1.77 -8.25
CA LYS A 42 -5.13 -2.08 -8.36
C LYS A 42 -4.52 -1.13 -9.39
N THR A 43 -3.42 -0.45 -9.03
CA THR A 43 -2.83 0.60 -9.89
C THR A 43 -2.54 0.12 -11.30
N ASP A 44 -2.18 -1.15 -11.47
CA ASP A 44 -1.90 -1.80 -12.76
C ASP A 44 -3.06 -1.67 -13.76
N PHE A 45 -4.31 -1.59 -13.29
CA PHE A 45 -5.49 -1.53 -14.13
C PHE A 45 -5.99 -0.11 -14.42
N THR A 46 -5.38 0.92 -13.81
CA THR A 46 -5.90 2.30 -13.90
C THR A 46 -5.95 2.83 -15.31
N LYS A 47 -4.95 2.56 -16.15
CA LYS A 47 -4.93 3.05 -17.55
C LYS A 47 -6.11 2.50 -18.34
N LEU A 48 -6.39 1.20 -18.21
CA LEU A 48 -7.52 0.58 -18.87
C LEU A 48 -8.86 1.10 -18.31
N LEU A 49 -8.94 1.30 -16.99
CA LEU A 49 -10.11 1.89 -16.35
C LEU A 49 -10.35 3.33 -16.88
N PHE A 50 -9.31 4.15 -17.04
CA PHE A 50 -9.40 5.52 -17.56
C PHE A 50 -9.98 5.57 -18.96
N GLU A 51 -9.60 4.65 -19.84
CA GLU A 51 -10.13 4.57 -21.20
C GLU A 51 -11.67 4.40 -21.23
N HIS A 52 -12.24 3.76 -20.22
CA HIS A 52 -13.67 3.56 -20.11
C HIS A 52 -14.35 4.73 -19.37
N LEU A 53 -13.74 5.22 -18.29
CA LEU A 53 -14.32 6.29 -17.49
C LEU A 53 -14.40 7.62 -18.26
N LYS A 54 -13.49 7.90 -19.18
CA LYS A 54 -13.45 9.17 -19.95
C LYS A 54 -14.73 9.45 -20.73
N PHE A 55 -15.51 8.43 -21.09
CA PHE A 55 -16.77 8.57 -21.79
C PHE A 55 -18.00 8.70 -20.89
N SER A 56 -17.79 8.65 -19.57
CA SER A 56 -18.86 8.74 -18.59
C SER A 56 -19.13 10.18 -18.16
N ASN A 57 -20.40 10.54 -18.05
CA ASN A 57 -20.84 11.82 -17.48
C ASN A 57 -20.89 11.81 -15.93
N ARG A 58 -20.48 10.71 -15.29
CA ARG A 58 -20.49 10.55 -13.83
C ARG A 58 -19.18 11.05 -13.24
N LYS A 59 -19.21 11.43 -11.97
CA LYS A 59 -18.00 11.79 -11.19
C LYS A 59 -17.53 10.59 -10.37
N TYR A 60 -16.22 10.45 -10.24
CA TYR A 60 -15.59 9.35 -9.54
C TYR A 60 -14.57 9.86 -8.54
N ILE A 61 -14.43 9.13 -7.44
CA ILE A 61 -13.27 9.16 -6.58
C ILE A 61 -12.53 7.85 -6.81
N LEU A 62 -11.23 7.92 -7.05
CA LEU A 62 -10.40 6.75 -7.28
C LEU A 62 -9.47 6.53 -6.08
N VAL A 63 -9.37 5.29 -5.63
CA VAL A 63 -8.38 4.84 -4.65
C VAL A 63 -7.53 3.79 -5.31
N THR A 64 -6.20 3.97 -5.33
CA THR A 64 -5.28 2.99 -5.93
C THR A 64 -4.27 2.46 -4.93
N HIS A 65 -4.05 1.13 -5.02
CA HIS A 65 -3.20 0.37 -4.11
C HIS A 65 -2.60 -0.87 -4.81
N HIS A 66 -1.89 -1.74 -4.07
CA HIS A 66 -1.40 -3.05 -4.52
C HIS A 66 -0.50 -3.02 -5.76
N SER A 67 0.37 -2.01 -5.87
CA SER A 67 1.32 -1.94 -6.98
C SER A 67 2.57 -1.17 -6.58
N ASP A 68 3.68 -1.50 -7.22
CA ASP A 68 4.94 -0.77 -7.07
C ASP A 68 5.05 0.44 -8.02
N TYR A 69 4.07 0.64 -8.89
CA TYR A 69 4.07 1.78 -9.83
C TYR A 69 3.94 3.11 -9.10
N SER A 70 4.82 4.05 -9.45
CA SER A 70 4.73 5.44 -8.98
C SER A 70 3.80 6.25 -9.88
N ILE A 71 2.88 6.98 -9.25
CA ILE A 71 2.01 7.92 -9.95
C ILE A 71 2.79 9.23 -10.11
N ASP A 72 3.44 9.39 -11.25
CA ASP A 72 4.12 10.62 -11.65
C ASP A 72 3.18 11.60 -12.38
N LYS A 73 3.72 12.73 -12.83
CA LYS A 73 2.98 13.72 -13.58
C LYS A 73 2.35 13.14 -14.86
N ASN A 74 3.14 12.36 -15.62
CA ASN A 74 2.66 11.80 -16.89
C ASN A 74 1.50 10.83 -16.67
N TRP A 75 1.56 10.01 -15.62
CA TRP A 75 0.46 9.12 -15.30
C TRP A 75 -0.77 9.87 -14.82
N PHE A 76 -0.58 10.90 -13.99
CA PHE A 76 -1.67 11.74 -13.50
C PHE A 76 -2.40 12.49 -14.63
N GLU A 77 -1.68 12.96 -15.65
CA GLU A 77 -2.25 13.65 -16.80
C GLU A 77 -3.14 12.74 -17.68
N LEU A 78 -2.99 11.42 -17.59
CA LEU A 78 -3.91 10.47 -18.23
C LEU A 78 -5.28 10.39 -17.53
N LYS A 79 -5.39 10.92 -16.31
CA LYS A 79 -6.60 10.86 -15.50
C LYS A 79 -7.76 11.59 -16.20
N PRO A 80 -8.91 10.93 -16.43
CA PRO A 80 -10.10 11.60 -16.95
C PRO A 80 -10.58 12.73 -16.01
N LYS A 81 -11.13 13.80 -16.59
CA LYS A 81 -11.63 14.97 -15.84
C LYS A 81 -12.73 14.63 -14.83
N ASN A 82 -13.47 13.57 -15.09
CA ASN A 82 -14.55 13.11 -14.23
C ASN A 82 -14.07 12.29 -13.01
N ILE A 83 -12.78 11.94 -12.91
CA ILE A 83 -12.17 11.52 -11.65
C ILE A 83 -11.79 12.79 -10.89
N ILE A 84 -12.60 13.15 -9.90
CA ILE A 84 -12.49 14.42 -9.18
C ILE A 84 -11.44 14.39 -8.07
N LYS A 85 -11.15 13.21 -7.51
CA LYS A 85 -10.08 12.97 -6.53
C LYS A 85 -9.47 11.59 -6.77
N TRP A 86 -8.17 11.53 -6.61
CA TRP A 86 -7.40 10.29 -6.69
C TRP A 86 -6.55 10.12 -5.43
N PHE A 87 -6.88 9.13 -4.62
CA PHE A 87 -6.10 8.71 -3.46
C PHE A 87 -5.17 7.57 -3.89
N ALA A 88 -3.86 7.74 -3.73
CA ALA A 88 -2.89 6.78 -4.27
C ALA A 88 -1.74 6.51 -3.29
N ILE A 89 -1.36 5.24 -3.16
CA ILE A 89 -0.02 4.91 -2.69
C ILE A 89 1.00 5.27 -3.77
N ASN A 90 2.27 5.40 -3.39
CA ASN A 90 3.37 5.67 -4.33
C ASN A 90 3.17 6.93 -5.21
N SER A 91 2.45 7.95 -4.71
CA SER A 91 2.31 9.22 -5.41
C SER A 91 3.66 9.95 -5.44
N ALA A 92 4.20 10.18 -6.65
CA ALA A 92 5.44 10.90 -6.93
C ALA A 92 5.20 12.32 -7.50
N TYR A 93 3.95 12.73 -7.61
CA TYR A 93 3.53 14.03 -8.12
C TYR A 93 2.62 14.74 -7.11
N GLU A 94 2.80 16.04 -6.97
CA GLU A 94 1.99 16.88 -6.07
C GLU A 94 0.90 17.61 -6.86
N HIS A 95 -0.36 17.35 -6.50
CA HIS A 95 -1.52 18.01 -7.10
C HIS A 95 -2.70 17.97 -6.11
N SER A 96 -3.55 18.99 -6.12
CA SER A 96 -4.70 19.09 -5.21
C SER A 96 -5.71 17.93 -5.36
N ASP A 97 -5.75 17.28 -6.52
CA ASP A 97 -6.64 16.15 -6.81
C ASP A 97 -5.93 14.79 -6.68
N LEU A 98 -4.62 14.76 -6.40
CA LEU A 98 -3.85 13.55 -6.15
C LEU A 98 -3.39 13.54 -4.69
N ILE A 99 -4.01 12.72 -3.88
CA ILE A 99 -3.78 12.67 -2.45
C ILE A 99 -3.00 11.40 -2.13
N ARG A 100 -1.80 11.57 -1.55
CA ARG A 100 -1.01 10.43 -1.10
C ARG A 100 -1.67 9.78 0.11
N ILE A 101 -1.78 8.46 0.04
CA ILE A 101 -2.20 7.62 1.19
C ILE A 101 -1.08 6.62 1.52
N PRO A 102 -0.94 6.20 2.78
CA PRO A 102 0.06 5.22 3.18
C PRO A 102 -0.30 3.83 2.66
N ALA A 103 0.71 3.02 2.38
CA ALA A 103 0.52 1.61 2.05
C ALA A 103 -0.10 0.82 3.22
N GLY A 104 0.13 1.27 4.44
CA GLY A 104 -0.38 0.62 5.64
C GLY A 104 0.27 -0.72 5.93
N ILE A 105 -0.31 -1.47 6.87
CA ILE A 105 0.19 -2.80 7.21
C ILE A 105 -0.07 -3.76 6.06
N TRP A 106 0.96 -4.51 5.68
CA TRP A 106 0.88 -5.46 4.57
C TRP A 106 -0.20 -6.52 4.80
N THR A 107 -1.11 -6.57 3.88
CA THR A 107 -2.10 -7.61 3.74
C THR A 107 -1.76 -8.37 2.46
N SER A 108 -1.60 -9.68 2.53
CA SER A 108 -1.27 -10.50 1.35
C SER A 108 -2.23 -10.20 0.19
N GLU A 109 -1.68 -10.12 -1.03
CA GLU A 109 -2.46 -9.85 -2.23
C GLU A 109 -3.61 -10.85 -2.41
N GLY A 110 -4.77 -10.32 -2.77
CA GLY A 110 -5.96 -11.05 -3.20
C GLY A 110 -6.63 -11.87 -2.11
N ARG A 111 -7.94 -11.67 -1.91
CA ARG A 111 -8.91 -12.45 -1.09
C ARG A 111 -8.42 -13.14 0.19
N ALA A 112 -7.16 -12.98 0.57
CA ALA A 112 -6.60 -13.44 1.84
C ALA A 112 -6.96 -12.48 2.98
N TYR A 113 -8.15 -11.86 2.91
CA TYR A 113 -8.80 -11.10 3.99
C TYR A 113 -8.66 -11.82 5.35
N TYR A 114 -8.77 -13.13 5.33
CA TYR A 114 -8.61 -13.94 6.54
C TYR A 114 -7.19 -13.94 7.12
N GLN A 115 -6.15 -14.01 6.29
CA GLN A 115 -4.76 -14.04 6.81
C GLN A 115 -4.30 -12.67 7.30
N SER A 116 -4.69 -11.60 6.64
CA SER A 116 -4.42 -10.24 7.11
C SER A 116 -5.13 -9.92 8.43
N HIS A 117 -6.36 -10.39 8.60
CA HIS A 117 -7.12 -10.23 9.84
C HIS A 117 -6.43 -10.89 11.03
N HIS A 118 -5.82 -12.07 10.85
CA HIS A 118 -5.05 -12.73 11.91
C HIS A 118 -3.81 -11.93 12.30
N LYS A 119 -3.08 -11.38 11.35
CA LYS A 119 -1.90 -10.53 11.60
C LYS A 119 -2.28 -9.26 12.35
N ILE A 120 -3.32 -8.56 11.91
CA ILE A 120 -3.81 -7.34 12.55
C ILE A 120 -4.32 -7.63 13.96
N LYS A 121 -5.15 -8.65 14.14
CA LYS A 121 -5.64 -9.07 15.47
C LYS A 121 -4.49 -9.45 16.40
N TRP A 122 -3.49 -10.15 15.88
CA TRP A 122 -2.31 -10.51 16.66
C TRP A 122 -1.54 -9.24 17.06
N PHE A 123 -1.30 -8.30 16.14
CA PHE A 123 -0.60 -7.05 16.41
C PHE A 123 -1.32 -6.23 17.48
N ILE A 124 -2.62 -5.97 17.33
CA ILE A 124 -3.43 -5.24 18.31
C ILE A 124 -3.35 -5.90 19.70
N LYS A 125 -3.49 -7.23 19.75
CA LYS A 125 -3.43 -7.98 21.01
C LYS A 125 -2.08 -7.89 21.72
N ASN A 126 -1.00 -7.71 20.96
CA ASN A 126 0.36 -7.73 21.48
C ASN A 126 1.04 -6.35 21.46
N GLU A 127 0.37 -5.29 21.05
CA GLU A 127 0.93 -3.94 20.93
C GLU A 127 1.64 -3.48 22.20
N THR A 128 0.94 -3.50 23.35
CA THR A 128 1.49 -3.10 24.64
C THR A 128 2.74 -3.92 24.98
N LYS A 129 2.66 -5.25 24.84
CA LYS A 129 3.79 -6.13 25.10
C LYS A 129 5.01 -5.83 24.20
N LEU A 130 4.76 -5.46 22.94
CA LEU A 130 5.84 -5.09 22.02
C LEU A 130 6.45 -3.74 22.38
N GLN A 131 5.65 -2.79 22.86
CA GLN A 131 6.11 -1.48 23.31
C GLN A 131 6.90 -1.55 24.61
N GLU A 132 6.53 -2.45 25.52
CA GLU A 132 7.17 -2.63 26.83
C GLU A 132 8.49 -3.43 26.77
N LYS A 133 8.81 -4.05 25.64
CA LYS A 133 10.08 -4.78 25.50
C LYS A 133 11.27 -3.85 25.74
N HIS A 134 12.20 -4.33 26.55
CA HIS A 134 13.48 -3.64 26.72
C HIS A 134 14.21 -3.53 25.39
N LYS A 135 14.58 -2.29 25.05
CA LYS A 135 15.35 -2.05 23.84
C LYS A 135 16.78 -2.55 24.05
N ILE A 136 17.26 -3.36 23.15
CA ILE A 136 18.66 -3.80 23.14
C ILE A 136 19.58 -2.62 22.79
N ASN A 137 20.88 -2.78 23.02
CA ASN A 137 21.88 -1.72 22.81
C ASN A 137 22.03 -1.31 21.34
N ASP A 138 21.67 -2.17 20.39
CA ASP A 138 21.68 -1.82 18.98
C ASP A 138 20.51 -0.87 18.71
N ILE A 139 20.84 0.36 18.32
CA ILE A 139 19.89 1.46 18.22
C ILE A 139 18.99 1.33 17.00
N VAL A 140 19.48 0.68 15.93
CA VAL A 140 18.84 0.69 14.62
C VAL A 140 18.57 -0.72 14.11
N TYR A 141 17.32 -0.98 13.76
CA TYR A 141 16.91 -2.20 13.10
C TYR A 141 17.08 -2.13 11.58
N CYS A 142 17.82 -3.07 11.04
CA CYS A 142 18.09 -3.21 9.62
C CYS A 142 17.74 -4.62 9.17
N ASN A 143 16.57 -4.81 8.61
CA ASN A 143 16.16 -6.11 8.06
C ASN A 143 15.27 -5.92 6.83
N TRP A 144 15.80 -6.12 5.64
CA TRP A 144 15.07 -6.06 4.37
C TRP A 144 15.71 -6.95 3.32
N SER A 145 14.93 -7.36 2.34
CA SER A 145 15.44 -8.07 1.16
C SER A 145 16.13 -7.10 0.20
N ASP A 146 17.21 -7.53 -0.41
CA ASP A 146 18.02 -6.75 -1.34
C ASP A 146 17.38 -6.74 -2.74
N THR A 147 16.23 -6.09 -2.86
CA THR A 147 15.41 -6.10 -4.07
C THR A 147 15.80 -5.04 -5.11
N ASN A 148 16.62 -4.05 -4.74
CA ASN A 148 17.06 -2.99 -5.65
C ASN A 148 18.35 -2.32 -5.19
N THR A 149 19.00 -1.60 -6.11
CA THR A 149 20.28 -0.87 -5.88
C THR A 149 20.18 0.19 -4.78
N LYS A 150 19.02 0.83 -4.60
CA LYS A 150 18.85 1.86 -3.55
C LYS A 150 19.05 1.26 -2.16
N ARG A 151 18.57 0.02 -1.95
CA ARG A 151 18.75 -0.70 -0.67
C ARG A 151 20.20 -1.08 -0.41
N LYS A 152 20.94 -1.50 -1.43
CA LYS A 152 22.39 -1.76 -1.34
C LYS A 152 23.14 -0.50 -0.94
N ASN A 153 22.89 0.61 -1.62
CA ASN A 153 23.53 1.88 -1.34
C ASN A 153 23.27 2.38 0.09
N VAL A 154 22.11 2.09 0.68
CA VAL A 154 21.82 2.44 2.09
C VAL A 154 22.75 1.71 3.04
N ILE A 155 22.96 0.40 2.84
CA ILE A 155 23.86 -0.43 3.66
C ILE A 155 25.30 0.13 3.59
N GLU A 156 25.78 0.36 2.40
CA GLU A 156 27.13 0.87 2.14
C GLU A 156 27.36 2.25 2.79
N LYS A 157 26.40 3.17 2.62
CA LYS A 157 26.50 4.54 3.15
C LYS A 157 26.41 4.63 4.66
N LEU A 158 25.60 3.79 5.28
CA LEU A 158 25.36 3.86 6.72
C LEU A 158 26.37 3.03 7.54
N ASN A 159 27.19 2.20 6.89
CA ASN A 159 28.11 1.28 7.54
C ASN A 159 27.47 0.51 8.72
N VAL A 160 26.21 0.12 8.55
CA VAL A 160 25.45 -0.60 9.58
C VAL A 160 25.60 -2.10 9.40
N LYS A 161 25.64 -2.83 10.51
CA LYS A 161 25.55 -4.29 10.48
C LYS A 161 24.16 -4.66 9.94
N TYR A 162 24.14 -5.17 8.72
CA TYR A 162 22.92 -5.65 8.08
C TYR A 162 22.70 -7.12 8.43
N LYS A 163 21.54 -7.39 8.97
CA LYS A 163 21.11 -8.76 9.25
C LYS A 163 19.84 -9.04 8.46
N TRP A 164 19.99 -9.55 7.25
CA TRP A 164 18.82 -10.07 6.55
C TRP A 164 18.49 -11.45 7.06
N ILE A 165 17.35 -11.57 7.72
CA ILE A 165 16.78 -12.86 8.12
C ILE A 165 15.62 -13.13 7.18
N SER A 166 15.87 -13.92 6.13
CA SER A 166 14.81 -14.47 5.30
C SER A 166 14.01 -15.47 6.12
N LYS A 167 12.68 -15.45 5.97
CA LYS A 167 11.76 -16.44 6.56
C LYS A 167 11.30 -16.19 7.99
N LEU A 168 11.41 -14.99 8.52
CA LEU A 168 10.68 -14.66 9.74
C LEU A 168 9.17 -14.66 9.44
N SER A 169 8.39 -15.32 10.29
CA SER A 169 6.95 -15.10 10.34
C SER A 169 6.64 -13.63 10.69
N PHE A 170 5.46 -13.17 10.39
CA PHE A 170 5.04 -11.81 10.78
C PHE A 170 5.22 -11.54 12.28
N LYS A 171 4.91 -12.51 13.11
CA LYS A 171 5.08 -12.43 14.57
C LYS A 171 6.54 -12.26 14.96
N GLU A 172 7.41 -13.13 14.48
CA GLU A 172 8.84 -13.07 14.76
C GLU A 172 9.46 -11.76 14.27
N TYR A 173 9.04 -11.28 13.10
CA TYR A 173 9.48 -10.00 12.56
C TYR A 173 9.09 -8.84 13.47
N CYS A 174 7.84 -8.78 13.96
CA CYS A 174 7.39 -7.74 14.88
C CYS A 174 8.11 -7.84 16.24
N GLU A 175 8.31 -9.03 16.75
CA GLU A 175 9.02 -9.29 18.02
C GLU A 175 10.49 -8.90 17.94
N ASP A 176 11.16 -9.20 16.84
CA ASP A 176 12.56 -8.81 16.59
C ASP A 176 12.67 -7.29 16.44
N MET A 177 11.88 -6.68 15.57
CA MET A 177 11.87 -5.24 15.33
C MET A 177 11.57 -4.43 16.60
N SER A 178 10.69 -4.92 17.47
CA SER A 178 10.29 -4.21 18.70
C SER A 178 11.41 -4.04 19.72
N GLN A 179 12.51 -4.76 19.58
CA GLN A 179 13.68 -4.66 20.46
C GLN A 179 14.57 -3.44 20.15
N TYR A 180 14.31 -2.74 19.05
CA TYR A 180 15.13 -1.62 18.58
C TYR A 180 14.42 -0.29 18.77
N LYS A 181 15.20 0.79 18.94
CA LYS A 181 14.67 2.16 19.09
C LYS A 181 14.24 2.76 17.75
N PHE A 182 14.97 2.43 16.69
CA PHE A 182 14.75 2.94 15.35
C PHE A 182 14.74 1.83 14.32
N VAL A 183 14.00 2.05 13.24
CA VAL A 183 13.92 1.14 12.09
C VAL A 183 14.34 1.88 10.85
N ILE A 184 15.31 1.36 10.10
CA ILE A 184 15.60 1.87 8.76
C ILE A 184 14.66 1.19 7.78
N SER A 185 13.91 2.02 7.04
CA SER A 185 12.91 1.59 6.08
C SER A 185 13.23 2.12 4.67
N PRO A 186 14.22 1.55 3.98
CA PRO A 186 14.54 1.99 2.64
C PRO A 186 13.43 1.64 1.67
N PRO A 187 13.15 2.48 0.64
CA PRO A 187 12.13 2.19 -0.34
C PRO A 187 12.37 0.85 -1.02
N GLY A 188 11.27 0.13 -1.29
CA GLY A 188 11.28 -1.07 -2.10
C GLY A 188 11.29 -0.76 -3.59
N ASN A 189 10.54 -1.53 -4.37
CA ASN A 189 10.27 -1.21 -5.76
C ASN A 189 9.31 -0.01 -5.85
N GLY A 190 8.36 0.10 -4.92
CA GLY A 190 7.52 1.28 -4.76
C GLY A 190 8.17 2.35 -3.86
N LEU A 191 7.58 3.55 -3.84
CA LEU A 191 8.03 4.68 -3.02
C LEU A 191 7.72 4.47 -1.53
N ASP A 192 6.61 3.84 -1.23
CA ASP A 192 6.17 3.51 0.13
C ASP A 192 6.37 2.03 0.42
N ASN A 193 6.39 1.68 1.68
CA ASN A 193 6.48 0.29 2.12
C ASN A 193 5.75 0.07 3.45
N HIS A 194 5.49 -1.19 3.76
CA HIS A 194 4.71 -1.61 4.94
C HIS A 194 5.45 -1.50 6.30
N ARG A 195 6.61 -0.86 6.35
CA ARG A 195 7.39 -0.61 7.58
C ARG A 195 7.27 0.82 8.08
N THR A 196 6.71 1.70 7.26
CA THR A 196 6.52 3.13 7.59
C THR A 196 5.18 3.37 8.25
#